data_08081c6b968c08e0519ff15d857a18fe
#
_entry.id   08081c6b968c08e0519ff15d857a18fe
#
_cell.length_a   1.000
_cell.length_b   1.000
_cell.length_c   1.000
_cell.angle_alpha   90.00
_cell.angle_beta   90.00
_cell.angle_gamma   90.00
#
_symmetry.space_group_name_H-M   'P 1'
#
loop_
_entity.id
_entity.type
_entity.pdbx_description
1 polymer ?
#
loop_
_entity_poly.entity_id
_entity_poly.type
_entity_poly.pdbx_seq_one_letter_code
_entity_poly.pdbx_strand_id
1 'polypeptide(L)'
;MLIYTAADGNYALQALVLLKSLNLTQKTSFRFIIFGHGWSSRDQARLMKLKRPDCEVAQVNINSSDFRGINLSRGFPLATAYNIIAPEHFLGSEVRMLYLDADIVVRTDLSEMYESELTTSVSACLDAHIVFAASPSMWRPWREEGVPPLTPYFNTGVMLIDGRRWRDLDVTERCLQLMRKYDMPCADQDAVNLTLRGQFNILAPRYNSMPYHYLRQWRYLDLATADSDLQDAIEKPAILHFHRSFLGKPWNLGCKHPGRTLWRELAKDVRPRFRQRLDIEGLIRSYVARHANMTELDPRTPESYSMTTSSAQVPDRDSAKS
;
A
#
# COMPACT_ATOMS: atom_id res chain seq x y z
N MET A 1 -2.27 8.17 -15.69
CA MET A 1 -1.57 8.13 -14.37
C MET A 1 -0.34 7.23 -14.46
N LEU A 2 0.75 7.54 -13.73
CA LEU A 2 1.86 6.61 -13.48
C LEU A 2 1.67 5.99 -12.10
N ILE A 3 1.48 4.68 -12.05
CA ILE A 3 1.29 3.90 -10.82
C ILE A 3 2.42 2.87 -10.75
N TYR A 4 3.03 2.71 -9.61
CA TYR A 4 4.03 1.67 -9.43
C TYR A 4 3.86 0.92 -8.11
N THR A 5 4.39 -0.29 -8.06
CA THR A 5 4.39 -1.15 -6.88
C THR A 5 5.73 -1.89 -6.74
N ALA A 6 6.01 -2.34 -5.55
CA ALA A 6 7.16 -3.18 -5.23
C ALA A 6 6.71 -4.60 -4.89
N ALA A 7 7.16 -5.60 -5.65
CA ALA A 7 6.76 -6.98 -5.43
C ALA A 7 7.79 -7.98 -5.97
N ASP A 8 8.34 -8.82 -5.10
CA ASP A 8 9.10 -10.00 -5.51
C ASP A 8 8.17 -11.14 -5.98
N GLY A 9 8.73 -12.26 -6.41
CA GLY A 9 7.98 -13.42 -6.87
C GLY A 9 7.04 -14.03 -5.81
N ASN A 10 7.32 -13.82 -4.51
CA ASN A 10 6.44 -14.29 -3.43
C ASN A 10 5.16 -13.45 -3.32
N TYR A 11 5.23 -12.18 -3.75
CA TYR A 11 4.11 -11.24 -3.77
C TYR A 11 3.52 -11.04 -5.18
N ALA A 12 3.92 -11.83 -6.17
CA ALA A 12 3.41 -11.73 -7.54
C ALA A 12 1.88 -11.82 -7.62
N LEU A 13 1.24 -12.72 -6.86
CA LEU A 13 -0.22 -12.82 -6.85
C LEU A 13 -0.88 -11.55 -6.31
N GLN A 14 -0.32 -10.95 -5.27
CA GLN A 14 -0.82 -9.74 -4.66
C GLN A 14 -0.77 -8.57 -5.67
N ALA A 15 0.37 -8.37 -6.33
CA ALA A 15 0.52 -7.35 -7.38
C ALA A 15 -0.43 -7.58 -8.57
N LEU A 16 -0.70 -8.83 -8.94
CA LEU A 16 -1.69 -9.16 -9.98
C LEU A 16 -3.12 -8.83 -9.52
N VAL A 17 -3.46 -9.04 -8.26
CA VAL A 17 -4.75 -8.64 -7.67
C VAL A 17 -4.89 -7.12 -7.65
N LEU A 18 -3.83 -6.40 -7.28
CA LEU A 18 -3.77 -4.94 -7.36
C LEU A 18 -4.04 -4.47 -8.79
N LEU A 19 -3.32 -4.98 -9.80
CA LEU A 19 -3.55 -4.63 -11.21
C LEU A 19 -4.99 -4.95 -11.66
N LYS A 20 -5.52 -6.11 -11.25
CA LYS A 20 -6.92 -6.48 -11.55
C LYS A 20 -7.89 -5.46 -10.96
N SER A 21 -7.67 -5.00 -9.73
CA SER A 21 -8.52 -3.99 -9.08
C SER A 21 -8.43 -2.63 -9.78
N LEU A 22 -7.22 -2.19 -10.19
CA LEU A 22 -7.02 -0.98 -11.00
C LEU A 22 -7.78 -1.07 -12.34
N ASN A 23 -7.68 -2.19 -13.03
CA ASN A 23 -8.37 -2.40 -14.30
C ASN A 23 -9.90 -2.28 -14.21
N LEU A 24 -10.47 -2.64 -13.05
CA LEU A 24 -11.91 -2.58 -12.81
C LEU A 24 -12.40 -1.19 -12.39
N THR A 25 -11.53 -0.37 -11.84
CA THR A 25 -11.92 0.90 -11.22
C THR A 25 -11.46 2.13 -11.97
N GLN A 26 -10.29 2.08 -12.63
CA GLN A 26 -9.76 3.26 -13.31
C GLN A 26 -10.44 3.51 -14.64
N LYS A 27 -10.97 4.73 -14.82
CA LYS A 27 -11.67 5.17 -16.04
C LYS A 27 -10.71 5.59 -17.14
N THR A 28 -9.56 6.13 -16.75
CA THR A 28 -8.52 6.60 -17.67
C THR A 28 -7.41 5.58 -17.85
N SER A 29 -6.61 5.72 -18.89
CA SER A 29 -5.41 4.92 -19.09
C SER A 29 -4.37 5.19 -17.99
N PHE A 30 -3.55 4.18 -17.71
CA PHE A 30 -2.47 4.29 -16.74
C PHE A 30 -1.26 3.45 -17.18
N ARG A 31 -0.09 3.82 -16.66
CA ARG A 31 1.11 3.00 -16.70
C ARG A 31 1.24 2.31 -15.33
N PHE A 32 1.39 0.99 -15.32
CA PHE A 32 1.60 0.21 -14.10
C PHE A 32 2.96 -0.48 -14.15
N ILE A 33 3.86 -0.05 -13.29
CA ILE A 33 5.24 -0.56 -13.24
C ILE A 33 5.43 -1.36 -11.97
N ILE A 34 5.94 -2.57 -12.11
CA ILE A 34 6.26 -3.45 -10.97
C ILE A 34 7.77 -3.51 -10.80
N PHE A 35 8.26 -3.01 -9.69
CA PHE A 35 9.66 -3.16 -9.31
C PHE A 35 9.83 -4.42 -8.47
N GLY A 36 10.67 -5.35 -8.94
CA GLY A 36 10.84 -6.62 -8.23
C GLY A 36 11.70 -7.62 -8.98
N HIS A 37 11.88 -8.79 -8.37
CA HIS A 37 12.65 -9.90 -8.93
C HIS A 37 11.97 -11.25 -8.65
N GLY A 38 12.47 -12.32 -9.28
CA GLY A 38 12.06 -13.69 -8.99
C GLY A 38 10.64 -14.06 -9.43
N TRP A 39 10.04 -13.32 -10.36
CA TRP A 39 8.74 -13.65 -10.93
C TRP A 39 8.81 -14.89 -11.83
N SER A 40 7.91 -15.84 -11.62
CA SER A 40 7.81 -17.02 -12.50
C SER A 40 7.31 -16.64 -13.90
N SER A 41 7.69 -17.39 -14.94
CA SER A 41 7.17 -17.19 -16.31
C SER A 41 5.64 -17.28 -16.36
N ARG A 42 5.02 -18.07 -15.47
CA ARG A 42 3.56 -18.15 -15.36
C ARG A 42 2.93 -16.88 -14.81
N ASP A 43 3.56 -16.24 -13.84
CA ASP A 43 3.05 -15.00 -13.26
C ASP A 43 3.30 -13.82 -14.21
N GLN A 44 4.41 -13.82 -14.95
CA GLN A 44 4.65 -12.88 -16.06
C GLN A 44 3.59 -13.03 -17.17
N ALA A 45 3.26 -14.26 -17.56
CA ALA A 45 2.21 -14.49 -18.55
C ALA A 45 0.82 -14.02 -18.05
N ARG A 46 0.51 -14.19 -16.75
CA ARG A 46 -0.72 -13.65 -16.14
C ARG A 46 -0.73 -12.13 -16.15
N LEU A 47 0.39 -11.49 -15.83
CA LEU A 47 0.56 -10.06 -15.88
C LEU A 47 0.23 -9.51 -17.27
N MET A 48 0.80 -10.11 -18.32
CA MET A 48 0.54 -9.71 -19.69
C MET A 48 -0.91 -9.95 -20.13
N LYS A 49 -1.55 -11.02 -19.62
CA LYS A 49 -2.97 -11.28 -19.88
C LYS A 49 -3.91 -10.27 -19.22
N LEU A 50 -3.51 -9.68 -18.08
CA LEU A 50 -4.28 -8.67 -17.38
C LEU A 50 -4.12 -7.28 -17.98
N LYS A 51 -3.13 -7.04 -18.82
CA LYS A 51 -2.89 -5.73 -19.43
C LYS A 51 -4.11 -5.29 -20.26
N ARG A 52 -4.67 -4.12 -19.93
CA ARG A 52 -5.67 -3.46 -20.77
C ARG A 52 -5.02 -2.91 -22.05
N PRO A 53 -5.74 -2.86 -23.19
CA PRO A 53 -5.19 -2.35 -24.44
C PRO A 53 -4.71 -0.90 -24.36
N ASP A 54 -5.38 -0.08 -23.54
CA ASP A 54 -5.11 1.35 -23.35
C ASP A 54 -4.11 1.64 -22.21
N CYS A 55 -3.56 0.60 -21.58
CA CYS A 55 -2.63 0.73 -20.45
C CYS A 55 -1.26 0.14 -20.79
N GLU A 56 -0.22 0.72 -20.20
CA GLU A 56 1.12 0.15 -20.20
C GLU A 56 1.35 -0.65 -18.91
N VAL A 57 1.89 -1.86 -19.05
CA VAL A 57 2.27 -2.69 -17.88
C VAL A 57 3.67 -3.21 -18.11
N ALA A 58 4.57 -2.98 -17.16
CA ALA A 58 5.95 -3.44 -17.24
C ALA A 58 6.44 -3.96 -15.88
N GLN A 59 7.43 -4.85 -15.92
CA GLN A 59 8.21 -5.28 -14.76
C GLN A 59 9.64 -4.81 -14.93
N VAL A 60 10.16 -4.16 -13.90
CA VAL A 60 11.55 -3.71 -13.80
C VAL A 60 12.25 -4.55 -12.75
N ASN A 61 13.33 -5.24 -13.16
CA ASN A 61 14.16 -5.99 -12.22
C ASN A 61 15.08 -5.03 -11.48
N ILE A 62 14.99 -5.04 -10.15
CA ILE A 62 15.90 -4.30 -9.29
C ILE A 62 17.05 -5.20 -8.89
N ASN A 63 18.27 -4.65 -8.95
CA ASN A 63 19.47 -5.36 -8.55
C ASN A 63 19.66 -5.26 -7.02
N SER A 64 19.88 -6.39 -6.36
CA SER A 64 20.17 -6.42 -4.91
C SER A 64 21.46 -5.64 -4.53
N SER A 65 22.35 -5.35 -5.49
CA SER A 65 23.55 -4.55 -5.26
C SER A 65 23.26 -3.12 -4.82
N ASP A 66 22.10 -2.57 -5.20
CA ASP A 66 21.70 -1.20 -4.88
C ASP A 66 21.39 -1.02 -3.38
N PHE A 67 21.23 -2.15 -2.67
CA PHE A 67 20.89 -2.22 -1.24
C PHE A 67 22.01 -2.75 -0.36
N ARG A 68 23.26 -2.67 -0.80
CA ARG A 68 24.38 -3.14 0.02
C ARG A 68 24.48 -2.39 1.34
N GLY A 69 24.63 -3.15 2.44
CA GLY A 69 24.80 -2.61 3.78
C GLY A 69 23.51 -2.09 4.44
N ILE A 70 22.34 -2.27 3.81
CA ILE A 70 21.07 -1.91 4.44
C ILE A 70 20.72 -2.94 5.52
N ASN A 71 20.37 -2.43 6.71
CA ASN A 71 19.85 -3.21 7.81
C ASN A 71 18.34 -3.39 7.66
N LEU A 72 17.93 -4.59 7.24
CA LEU A 72 16.52 -4.98 7.24
C LEU A 72 16.24 -5.76 8.52
N SER A 73 15.69 -5.08 9.52
CA SER A 73 15.30 -5.73 10.77
C SER A 73 14.12 -6.68 10.59
N ARG A 74 14.00 -7.66 11.49
CA ARG A 74 12.81 -8.50 11.66
C ARG A 74 12.38 -9.30 10.43
N GLY A 75 13.31 -9.61 9.50
CA GLY A 75 13.01 -10.45 8.35
C GLY A 75 12.12 -9.77 7.29
N PHE A 76 12.14 -8.45 7.19
CA PHE A 76 11.56 -7.75 6.05
C PHE A 76 12.28 -8.15 4.76
N PRO A 77 11.56 -8.49 3.68
CA PRO A 77 12.19 -8.76 2.41
C PRO A 77 12.79 -7.48 1.83
N LEU A 78 13.86 -7.62 1.05
CA LEU A 78 14.50 -6.48 0.39
C LEU A 78 13.52 -5.69 -0.49
N ALA A 79 12.49 -6.35 -1.00
CA ALA A 79 11.43 -5.73 -1.78
C ALA A 79 10.72 -4.57 -1.07
N THR A 80 10.70 -4.54 0.27
CA THR A 80 10.11 -3.42 1.02
C THR A 80 10.83 -2.09 0.79
N ALA A 81 12.12 -2.12 0.46
CA ALA A 81 12.90 -0.91 0.17
C ALA A 81 12.86 -0.49 -1.32
N TYR A 82 12.20 -1.26 -2.19
CA TYR A 82 12.15 -0.93 -3.62
C TYR A 82 11.32 0.32 -3.90
N ASN A 83 10.33 0.64 -3.04
CA ASN A 83 9.55 1.86 -3.14
C ASN A 83 10.40 3.14 -3.01
N ILE A 84 11.52 3.08 -2.30
CA ILE A 84 12.45 4.21 -2.09
C ILE A 84 13.29 4.46 -3.35
N ILE A 85 13.77 3.40 -4.02
CA ILE A 85 14.63 3.52 -5.21
C ILE A 85 13.82 3.72 -6.49
N ALA A 86 12.62 3.17 -6.55
CA ALA A 86 11.79 3.20 -7.74
C ALA A 86 11.59 4.62 -8.33
N PRO A 87 11.42 5.71 -7.55
CA PRO A 87 11.33 7.05 -8.10
C PRO A 87 12.51 7.45 -8.98
N GLU A 88 13.73 6.97 -8.69
CA GLU A 88 14.93 7.27 -9.47
C GLU A 88 14.88 6.70 -10.90
N HIS A 89 14.12 5.64 -11.13
CA HIS A 89 13.93 5.06 -12.46
C HIS A 89 13.10 5.91 -13.41
N PHE A 90 12.41 6.93 -12.88
CA PHE A 90 11.59 7.86 -13.66
C PHE A 90 12.31 9.20 -13.91
N LEU A 91 13.65 9.21 -13.78
CA LEU A 91 14.48 10.40 -14.00
C LEU A 91 14.30 10.97 -15.40
N GLY A 92 14.17 12.29 -15.50
CA GLY A 92 14.07 13.03 -16.76
C GLY A 92 12.65 13.41 -17.16
N SER A 93 11.61 12.89 -16.53
CA SER A 93 10.25 13.38 -16.66
C SER A 93 9.80 14.07 -15.37
N GLU A 94 9.11 15.18 -15.49
CA GLU A 94 8.36 15.77 -14.35
C GLU A 94 7.22 14.84 -14.03
N VAL A 95 7.42 13.93 -13.09
CA VAL A 95 6.50 12.84 -12.93
C VAL A 95 5.88 12.87 -11.56
N ARG A 96 4.59 13.09 -11.59
CA ARG A 96 3.72 12.70 -10.50
C ARG A 96 3.54 11.18 -10.56
N MET A 97 3.81 10.51 -9.45
CA MET A 97 3.77 9.06 -9.34
C MET A 97 2.90 8.63 -8.17
N LEU A 98 2.15 7.55 -8.35
CA LEU A 98 1.41 6.91 -7.26
C LEU A 98 2.06 5.58 -6.93
N TYR A 99 2.63 5.47 -5.74
CA TYR A 99 3.05 4.21 -5.15
C TYR A 99 1.90 3.53 -4.45
N LEU A 100 1.73 2.24 -4.69
CA LEU A 100 0.79 1.38 -4.00
C LEU A 100 1.48 0.09 -3.57
N ASP A 101 1.38 -0.26 -2.29
CA ASP A 101 1.82 -1.58 -1.81
C ASP A 101 1.09 -2.70 -2.58
N ALA A 102 1.79 -3.82 -2.80
CA ALA A 102 1.21 -4.94 -3.54
C ALA A 102 0.01 -5.59 -2.83
N ASP A 103 -0.10 -5.44 -1.51
CA ASP A 103 -1.20 -5.98 -0.70
C ASP A 103 -2.39 -5.02 -0.55
N ILE A 104 -2.72 -4.33 -1.62
CA ILE A 104 -3.81 -3.36 -1.73
C ILE A 104 -4.88 -3.86 -2.72
N VAL A 105 -6.13 -3.46 -2.48
CA VAL A 105 -7.24 -3.52 -3.44
C VAL A 105 -7.81 -2.11 -3.61
N VAL A 106 -7.78 -1.61 -4.83
CA VAL A 106 -8.40 -0.33 -5.23
C VAL A 106 -9.87 -0.57 -5.54
N ARG A 107 -10.77 0.23 -4.95
CA ARG A 107 -12.23 0.07 -5.07
C ARG A 107 -12.93 1.17 -5.86
N THR A 108 -12.26 2.30 -6.04
CA THR A 108 -12.82 3.47 -6.77
C THR A 108 -11.79 4.00 -7.77
N ASP A 109 -12.23 4.90 -8.65
CA ASP A 109 -11.32 5.68 -9.48
C ASP A 109 -10.45 6.59 -8.62
N LEU A 110 -9.16 6.64 -8.91
CA LEU A 110 -8.16 7.39 -8.15
C LEU A 110 -7.75 8.72 -8.81
N SER A 111 -8.41 9.11 -9.91
CA SER A 111 -8.03 10.32 -10.66
C SER A 111 -8.10 11.57 -9.79
N GLU A 112 -9.14 11.71 -8.96
CA GLU A 112 -9.27 12.85 -8.03
C GLU A 112 -8.08 12.94 -7.06
N MET A 113 -7.70 11.83 -6.44
CA MET A 113 -6.53 11.79 -5.55
C MET A 113 -5.24 12.05 -6.33
N TYR A 114 -5.11 11.45 -7.51
CA TYR A 114 -3.91 11.60 -8.33
C TYR A 114 -3.69 13.05 -8.79
N GLU A 115 -4.75 13.79 -9.08
CA GLU A 115 -4.70 15.20 -9.53
C GLU A 115 -4.77 16.20 -8.36
N SER A 116 -4.90 15.73 -7.12
CA SER A 116 -4.94 16.61 -5.96
C SER A 116 -3.68 17.46 -5.83
N GLU A 117 -3.77 18.60 -5.15
CA GLU A 117 -2.62 19.49 -4.94
C GLU A 117 -1.51 18.78 -4.16
N LEU A 118 -0.27 18.94 -4.62
CA LEU A 118 0.92 18.35 -4.05
C LEU A 118 1.94 19.45 -3.77
N THR A 119 1.90 20.02 -2.57
CA THR A 119 2.77 21.12 -2.14
C THR A 119 4.11 20.67 -1.56
N THR A 120 4.21 19.38 -1.20
CA THR A 120 5.39 18.71 -0.66
C THR A 120 5.87 17.61 -1.59
N SER A 121 6.93 16.88 -1.22
CA SER A 121 7.42 15.73 -2.01
C SER A 121 6.48 14.52 -1.99
N VAL A 122 5.63 14.39 -0.96
CA VAL A 122 4.73 13.25 -0.75
C VAL A 122 3.39 13.71 -0.21
N SER A 123 2.30 13.12 -0.71
CA SER A 123 1.00 13.07 -0.01
C SER A 123 0.72 11.63 0.41
N ALA A 124 0.36 11.43 1.68
CA ALA A 124 0.08 10.10 2.25
C ALA A 124 -0.93 10.18 3.40
N CYS A 125 -1.52 9.05 3.78
CA CYS A 125 -2.39 8.97 4.95
C CYS A 125 -1.57 8.78 6.22
N LEU A 126 -1.99 9.39 7.33
CA LEU A 126 -1.44 9.07 8.65
C LEU A 126 -1.51 7.57 8.89
N ASP A 127 -0.48 7.00 9.53
CA ASP A 127 -0.51 5.58 9.87
C ASP A 127 -1.53 5.31 10.97
N ALA A 128 -2.44 4.37 10.73
CA ALA A 128 -3.52 4.06 11.67
C ALA A 128 -3.06 3.38 12.97
N HIS A 129 -1.82 2.91 13.02
CA HIS A 129 -1.22 2.30 14.22
C HIS A 129 -0.18 3.19 14.88
N ILE A 130 0.52 4.00 14.09
CA ILE A 130 1.60 4.88 14.54
C ILE A 130 1.27 6.30 14.05
N VAL A 131 0.33 6.96 14.71
CA VAL A 131 -0.07 8.32 14.31
C VAL A 131 1.05 9.33 14.53
N PHE A 132 1.86 9.10 15.58
CA PHE A 132 3.02 9.91 15.92
C PHE A 132 4.22 9.01 16.18
N ALA A 133 5.41 9.50 15.95
CA ALA A 133 6.68 8.81 16.17
C ALA A 133 7.00 8.54 17.67
N ALA A 134 6.02 8.15 18.45
CA ALA A 134 6.09 8.00 19.90
C ALA A 134 6.38 6.58 20.40
N SER A 135 6.56 5.60 19.49
CA SER A 135 6.90 4.23 19.92
C SER A 135 8.31 4.19 20.55
N PRO A 136 8.49 3.58 21.72
CA PRO A 136 9.81 3.47 22.36
C PRO A 136 10.86 2.79 21.46
N SER A 137 10.46 1.84 20.60
CA SER A 137 11.37 1.16 19.67
C SER A 137 11.80 2.04 18.49
N MET A 138 10.99 3.02 18.09
CA MET A 138 11.29 3.99 17.04
C MET A 138 12.00 5.22 17.59
N TRP A 139 11.88 5.46 18.89
CA TRP A 139 12.33 6.67 19.55
C TRP A 139 13.83 6.97 19.40
N ARG A 140 14.68 5.93 19.38
CA ARG A 140 16.13 6.13 19.32
C ARG A 140 16.59 6.81 18.02
N PRO A 141 16.28 6.32 16.81
CA PRO A 141 16.63 7.01 15.57
C PRO A 141 16.06 8.43 15.49
N TRP A 142 14.79 8.59 15.87
CA TRP A 142 14.10 9.88 15.82
C TRP A 142 14.74 10.91 16.75
N ARG A 143 15.10 10.53 17.95
CA ARG A 143 15.77 11.38 18.92
C ARG A 143 17.19 11.73 18.45
N GLU A 144 17.97 10.75 17.97
CA GLU A 144 19.33 10.98 17.48
C GLU A 144 19.37 11.89 16.26
N GLU A 145 18.34 11.82 15.41
CA GLU A 145 18.17 12.71 14.27
C GLU A 145 17.47 14.04 14.63
N GLY A 146 17.14 14.27 15.90
CA GLY A 146 16.56 15.53 16.37
C GLY A 146 15.13 15.79 15.90
N VAL A 147 14.35 14.73 15.63
CA VAL A 147 12.94 14.87 15.23
C VAL A 147 12.03 14.89 16.45
N PRO A 148 11.11 15.88 16.57
CA PRO A 148 10.20 15.97 17.70
C PRO A 148 9.28 14.76 17.85
N PRO A 149 8.93 14.34 19.09
CA PRO A 149 8.12 13.15 19.38
C PRO A 149 6.74 13.16 18.73
N LEU A 150 6.11 14.33 18.64
CA LEU A 150 4.75 14.50 18.08
C LEU A 150 4.77 14.80 16.59
N THR A 151 5.89 14.57 15.90
CA THR A 151 5.93 14.68 14.45
C THR A 151 4.97 13.69 13.82
N PRO A 152 4.06 14.13 12.94
CA PRO A 152 3.13 13.26 12.26
C PRO A 152 3.87 12.14 11.49
N TYR A 153 3.30 10.95 11.52
CA TYR A 153 3.86 9.76 10.90
C TYR A 153 2.85 9.16 9.92
N PHE A 154 3.27 8.91 8.70
CA PHE A 154 2.40 8.36 7.65
C PHE A 154 2.75 6.93 7.26
N ASN A 155 1.77 6.23 6.72
CA ASN A 155 1.94 4.90 6.15
C ASN A 155 2.42 5.01 4.70
N THR A 156 3.53 4.35 4.37
CA THR A 156 4.14 4.39 3.03
C THR A 156 3.45 3.50 2.00
N GLY A 157 2.47 2.70 2.37
CA GLY A 157 1.79 1.80 1.43
C GLY A 157 0.94 2.49 0.36
N VAL A 158 0.62 3.78 0.55
CA VAL A 158 0.01 4.65 -0.47
C VAL A 158 0.71 6.00 -0.41
N MET A 159 1.46 6.34 -1.46
CA MET A 159 2.15 7.62 -1.58
C MET A 159 1.93 8.23 -2.96
N LEU A 160 1.36 9.43 -2.98
CA LEU A 160 1.40 10.28 -4.17
C LEU A 160 2.69 11.11 -4.09
N ILE A 161 3.57 10.98 -5.08
CA ILE A 161 4.94 11.49 -5.06
C ILE A 161 5.14 12.53 -6.15
N ASP A 162 5.70 13.68 -5.78
CA ASP A 162 6.33 14.62 -6.70
C ASP A 162 7.78 14.20 -6.93
N GLY A 163 8.06 13.57 -8.06
CA GLY A 163 9.38 13.03 -8.38
C GLY A 163 10.46 14.09 -8.48
N ARG A 164 10.13 15.35 -8.84
CA ARG A 164 11.07 16.46 -8.84
C ARG A 164 11.48 16.82 -7.41
N ARG A 165 10.50 17.08 -6.54
CA ARG A 165 10.78 17.40 -5.13
C ARG A 165 11.46 16.25 -4.38
N TRP A 166 11.10 15.00 -4.70
CA TRP A 166 11.75 13.82 -4.15
C TRP A 166 13.26 13.83 -4.44
N ARG A 167 13.65 14.17 -5.67
CA ARG A 167 15.07 14.29 -6.06
C ARG A 167 15.74 15.53 -5.45
N ASP A 168 15.08 16.68 -5.53
CA ASP A 168 15.64 17.96 -5.03
C ASP A 168 15.96 17.87 -3.51
N LEU A 169 15.22 17.03 -2.78
CA LEU A 169 15.44 16.72 -1.37
C LEU A 169 16.36 15.52 -1.12
N ASP A 170 16.85 14.87 -2.17
CA ASP A 170 17.70 13.67 -2.10
C ASP A 170 17.12 12.57 -1.21
N VAL A 171 15.79 12.36 -1.32
CA VAL A 171 15.04 11.48 -0.40
C VAL A 171 15.58 10.04 -0.47
N THR A 172 15.84 9.52 -1.66
CA THR A 172 16.34 8.15 -1.85
C THR A 172 17.63 7.91 -1.08
N GLU A 173 18.69 8.71 -1.32
CA GLU A 173 19.98 8.47 -0.69
C GLU A 173 19.92 8.71 0.83
N ARG A 174 19.19 9.71 1.28
CA ARG A 174 18.99 9.97 2.72
C ARG A 174 18.29 8.79 3.42
N CYS A 175 17.25 8.21 2.80
CA CYS A 175 16.60 7.01 3.31
C CYS A 175 17.58 5.83 3.39
N LEU A 176 18.36 5.59 2.33
CA LEU A 176 19.34 4.50 2.31
C LEU A 176 20.43 4.67 3.36
N GLN A 177 20.91 5.90 3.59
CA GLN A 177 21.88 6.22 4.66
C GLN A 177 21.30 5.92 6.04
N LEU A 178 20.06 6.32 6.30
CA LEU A 178 19.36 6.03 7.56
C LEU A 178 19.18 4.53 7.77
N MET A 179 18.80 3.78 6.72
CA MET A 179 18.65 2.32 6.78
C MET A 179 19.99 1.58 6.97
N ARG A 180 21.11 2.16 6.55
CA ARG A 180 22.46 1.63 6.87
C ARG A 180 22.88 1.94 8.30
N LYS A 181 22.45 3.08 8.82
CA LYS A 181 22.84 3.57 10.15
C LYS A 181 22.02 2.94 11.28
N TYR A 182 20.74 2.70 11.04
CA TYR A 182 19.78 2.27 12.06
C TYR A 182 19.09 0.95 11.73
N ASP A 183 18.78 0.18 12.76
CA ASP A 183 17.81 -0.91 12.71
C ASP A 183 16.40 -0.33 12.89
N MET A 184 15.63 -0.30 11.80
CA MET A 184 14.32 0.36 11.75
C MET A 184 13.18 -0.65 11.89
N PRO A 185 12.33 -0.55 12.92
CA PRO A 185 11.22 -1.49 13.16
C PRO A 185 10.22 -1.60 12.00
N CYS A 186 9.98 -0.50 11.29
CA CYS A 186 9.09 -0.44 10.12
C CYS A 186 9.86 -0.22 8.81
N ALA A 187 11.17 -0.59 8.78
CA ALA A 187 12.02 -0.59 7.58
C ALA A 187 11.95 0.72 6.77
N ASP A 188 11.50 0.64 5.51
CA ASP A 188 11.37 1.76 4.58
C ASP A 188 10.43 2.86 5.09
N GLN A 189 9.35 2.49 5.77
CA GLN A 189 8.39 3.46 6.30
C GLN A 189 9.05 4.38 7.34
N ASP A 190 9.86 3.84 8.25
CA ASP A 190 10.62 4.66 9.21
C ASP A 190 11.62 5.57 8.49
N ALA A 191 12.33 5.04 7.50
CA ALA A 191 13.34 5.80 6.75
C ALA A 191 12.75 7.01 6.03
N VAL A 192 11.61 6.83 5.34
CA VAL A 192 10.94 7.92 4.61
C VAL A 192 10.38 8.95 5.58
N ASN A 193 9.69 8.53 6.65
CA ASN A 193 9.16 9.44 7.66
C ASN A 193 10.26 10.24 8.38
N LEU A 194 11.37 9.58 8.71
CA LEU A 194 12.53 10.21 9.35
C LEU A 194 13.24 11.19 8.42
N THR A 195 13.27 10.90 7.13
CA THR A 195 13.81 11.79 6.09
C THR A 195 12.95 13.04 5.91
N LEU A 196 11.63 12.88 5.83
CA LEU A 196 10.68 13.97 5.56
C LEU A 196 10.28 14.76 6.80
N ARG A 197 10.46 14.23 8.01
CA ARG A 197 10.28 14.93 9.30
C ARG A 197 8.92 15.64 9.41
N GLY A 198 7.85 14.95 9.00
CA GLY A 198 6.48 15.49 9.02
C GLY A 198 6.15 16.44 7.86
N GLN A 199 7.06 16.65 6.90
CA GLN A 199 6.83 17.48 5.73
C GLN A 199 6.16 16.67 4.60
N PHE A 200 4.87 16.43 4.73
CA PHE A 200 4.05 15.76 3.73
C PHE A 200 2.63 16.32 3.75
N ASN A 201 1.89 16.16 2.64
CA ASN A 201 0.47 16.46 2.61
C ASN A 201 -0.33 15.28 3.15
N ILE A 202 -1.33 15.54 3.99
CA ILE A 202 -2.17 14.49 4.56
C ILE A 202 -3.30 14.18 3.58
N LEU A 203 -3.40 12.91 3.15
CA LEU A 203 -4.53 12.37 2.40
C LEU A 203 -5.61 11.86 3.35
N ALA A 204 -6.87 11.94 2.90
CA ALA A 204 -7.99 11.36 3.64
C ALA A 204 -7.81 9.85 3.84
N PRO A 205 -8.11 9.31 5.05
CA PRO A 205 -7.86 7.91 5.41
C PRO A 205 -8.53 6.89 4.48
N ARG A 206 -9.61 7.27 3.79
CA ARG A 206 -10.27 6.42 2.77
C ARG A 206 -9.34 5.97 1.64
N TYR A 207 -8.27 6.73 1.36
CA TYR A 207 -7.27 6.40 0.34
C TYR A 207 -6.18 5.43 0.83
N ASN A 208 -6.20 5.06 2.10
CA ASN A 208 -5.37 4.00 2.66
C ASN A 208 -6.06 3.39 3.88
N SER A 209 -7.19 2.70 3.63
CA SER A 209 -7.97 2.10 4.70
C SER A 209 -7.26 0.87 5.24
N MET A 210 -6.60 1.06 6.37
CA MET A 210 -5.75 0.09 7.05
C MET A 210 -6.54 -0.79 8.03
N PRO A 211 -6.05 -2.00 8.37
CA PRO A 211 -6.73 -2.90 9.31
C PRO A 211 -7.08 -2.28 10.66
N TYR A 212 -6.28 -1.33 11.14
CA TYR A 212 -6.49 -0.67 12.44
C TYR A 212 -7.67 0.30 12.44
N HIS A 213 -8.08 0.84 11.28
CA HIS A 213 -9.33 1.62 11.18
C HIS A 213 -10.56 0.79 11.58
N TYR A 214 -10.52 -0.53 11.36
CA TYR A 214 -11.64 -1.44 11.66
C TYR A 214 -11.65 -1.94 13.10
N LEU A 215 -10.68 -1.57 13.93
CA LEU A 215 -10.54 -2.07 15.29
C LEU A 215 -10.98 -1.02 16.30
N ARG A 216 -12.06 -1.30 17.03
CA ARG A 216 -12.69 -0.38 18.01
C ARG A 216 -11.74 0.19 19.06
N GLN A 217 -10.66 -0.50 19.35
CA GLN A 217 -9.73 -0.12 20.42
C GLN A 217 -8.64 0.87 19.97
N TRP A 218 -8.49 1.13 18.67
CA TRP A 218 -7.44 2.00 18.14
C TRP A 218 -7.93 3.45 17.99
N ARG A 219 -8.56 3.96 19.04
CA ARG A 219 -9.18 5.30 19.10
C ARG A 219 -8.19 6.46 19.21
N TYR A 220 -6.86 6.21 19.22
CA TYR A 220 -5.92 7.34 19.13
C TYR A 220 -6.03 8.06 17.77
N LEU A 221 -6.62 7.43 16.79
CA LEU A 221 -6.98 8.06 15.52
C LEU A 221 -7.95 9.23 15.72
N ASP A 222 -8.82 9.16 16.74
CA ASP A 222 -9.77 10.23 17.09
C ASP A 222 -9.07 11.55 17.46
N LEU A 223 -7.76 11.51 17.80
CA LEU A 223 -6.98 12.70 18.12
C LEU A 223 -6.39 13.39 16.88
N ALA A 224 -6.24 12.67 15.77
CA ALA A 224 -5.56 13.15 14.57
C ALA A 224 -6.44 13.14 13.31
N THR A 225 -7.63 12.52 13.39
CA THR A 225 -8.50 12.28 12.23
C THR A 225 -9.93 12.65 12.60
N ALA A 226 -10.60 13.46 11.78
CA ALA A 226 -12.02 13.76 11.97
C ALA A 226 -12.87 12.48 11.90
N ASP A 227 -13.94 12.39 12.71
CA ASP A 227 -14.79 11.19 12.77
C ASP A 227 -15.45 10.89 11.41
N SER A 228 -15.82 11.92 10.63
CA SER A 228 -16.34 11.76 9.27
C SER A 228 -15.36 11.09 8.32
N ASP A 229 -14.06 11.44 8.40
CA ASP A 229 -13.01 10.87 7.56
C ASP A 229 -12.73 9.42 7.96
N LEU A 230 -12.77 9.13 9.26
CA LEU A 230 -12.65 7.77 9.77
C LEU A 230 -13.85 6.91 9.36
N GLN A 231 -15.08 7.48 9.41
CA GLN A 231 -16.28 6.81 8.93
C GLN A 231 -16.16 6.47 7.43
N ASP A 232 -15.71 7.39 6.61
CA ASP A 232 -15.50 7.14 5.17
C ASP A 232 -14.42 6.07 4.93
N ALA A 233 -13.35 6.04 5.72
CA ALA A 233 -12.32 5.02 5.64
C ALA A 233 -12.87 3.61 5.99
N ILE A 234 -13.85 3.52 6.88
CA ILE A 234 -14.47 2.26 7.31
C ILE A 234 -15.57 1.83 6.35
N GLU A 235 -16.49 2.73 6.00
CA GLU A 235 -17.69 2.38 5.24
C GLU A 235 -17.48 2.42 3.72
N LYS A 236 -16.72 3.40 3.25
CA LYS A 236 -16.53 3.71 1.82
C LYS A 236 -15.04 3.84 1.42
N PRO A 237 -14.18 2.89 1.83
CA PRO A 237 -12.76 2.98 1.47
C PRO A 237 -12.59 3.02 -0.04
N ALA A 238 -11.76 3.94 -0.52
CA ALA A 238 -11.30 3.97 -1.90
C ALA A 238 -10.22 2.92 -2.14
N ILE A 239 -9.38 2.70 -1.13
CA ILE A 239 -8.30 1.71 -1.12
C ILE A 239 -8.39 0.88 0.16
N LEU A 240 -8.44 -0.44 0.02
CA LEU A 240 -8.26 -1.41 1.11
C LEU A 240 -6.80 -1.83 1.16
N HIS A 241 -6.15 -1.62 2.30
CA HIS A 241 -4.77 -2.01 2.52
C HIS A 241 -4.67 -3.16 3.53
N PHE A 242 -4.13 -4.29 3.12
CA PHE A 242 -4.05 -5.50 3.93
C PHE A 242 -2.69 -5.64 4.63
N HIS A 243 -2.12 -4.55 5.16
CA HIS A 243 -0.84 -4.66 5.86
C HIS A 243 -0.92 -5.58 7.10
N ARG A 244 0.22 -5.89 7.71
CA ARG A 244 0.30 -6.83 8.85
C ARG A 244 -0.49 -6.32 10.05
N SER A 245 -1.47 -7.12 10.53
CA SER A 245 -2.30 -6.79 11.68
C SER A 245 -2.86 -8.04 12.36
N PHE A 246 -3.63 -7.86 13.43
CA PHE A 246 -4.36 -8.94 14.12
C PHE A 246 -5.51 -9.54 13.27
N LEU A 247 -5.99 -8.83 12.27
CA LEU A 247 -7.04 -9.31 11.37
C LEU A 247 -6.53 -10.32 10.33
N GLY A 248 -5.22 -10.45 10.19
CA GLY A 248 -4.57 -11.36 9.24
C GLY A 248 -4.68 -10.92 7.78
N LYS A 249 -3.96 -11.61 6.92
CA LYS A 249 -3.90 -11.33 5.46
C LYS A 249 -4.96 -12.15 4.72
N PRO A 250 -5.64 -11.62 3.67
CA PRO A 250 -6.72 -12.32 2.97
C PRO A 250 -6.29 -13.63 2.30
N TRP A 251 -5.03 -13.79 1.95
CA TRP A 251 -4.49 -15.03 1.38
C TRP A 251 -4.14 -16.10 2.42
N ASN A 252 -4.28 -15.78 3.71
CA ASN A 252 -4.05 -16.72 4.80
C ASN A 252 -5.36 -17.27 5.35
N LEU A 253 -5.31 -18.49 5.90
CA LEU A 253 -6.41 -19.07 6.67
C LEU A 253 -6.64 -18.21 7.93
N GLY A 254 -7.90 -18.16 8.37
CA GLY A 254 -8.27 -17.45 9.60
C GLY A 254 -8.30 -15.92 9.49
N CYS A 255 -8.09 -15.34 8.31
CA CYS A 255 -8.21 -13.91 8.10
C CYS A 255 -9.62 -13.39 8.44
N LYS A 256 -9.68 -12.33 9.25
CA LYS A 256 -10.92 -11.67 9.69
C LYS A 256 -11.13 -10.29 9.09
N HIS A 257 -10.19 -9.82 8.24
CA HIS A 257 -10.31 -8.52 7.59
C HIS A 257 -11.62 -8.44 6.78
N PRO A 258 -12.41 -7.36 6.88
CA PRO A 258 -13.71 -7.25 6.20
C PRO A 258 -13.57 -7.32 4.66
N GLY A 259 -12.48 -6.83 4.09
CA GLY A 259 -12.18 -6.92 2.65
C GLY A 259 -11.68 -8.28 2.15
N ARG A 260 -11.58 -9.31 3.01
CA ARG A 260 -11.01 -10.62 2.65
C ARG A 260 -11.74 -11.32 1.51
N THR A 261 -13.07 -11.21 1.47
CA THR A 261 -13.90 -11.87 0.44
C THR A 261 -13.63 -11.25 -0.92
N LEU A 262 -13.68 -9.93 -1.02
CA LEU A 262 -13.37 -9.21 -2.25
C LEU A 262 -11.96 -9.54 -2.77
N TRP A 263 -10.95 -9.52 -1.91
CA TRP A 263 -9.58 -9.88 -2.31
C TRP A 263 -9.50 -11.30 -2.88
N ARG A 264 -10.19 -12.27 -2.23
CA ARG A 264 -10.19 -13.68 -2.65
C ARG A 264 -10.91 -13.91 -3.97
N GLU A 265 -11.97 -13.17 -4.24
CA GLU A 265 -12.68 -13.20 -5.52
C GLU A 265 -11.75 -12.71 -6.65
N LEU A 266 -11.13 -11.54 -6.47
CA LEU A 266 -10.14 -11.03 -7.43
C LEU A 266 -8.96 -12.00 -7.62
N ALA A 267 -8.48 -12.62 -6.53
CA ALA A 267 -7.40 -13.60 -6.60
C ALA A 267 -7.79 -14.87 -7.39
N LYS A 268 -9.04 -15.33 -7.30
CA LYS A 268 -9.56 -16.45 -8.10
C LYS A 268 -9.68 -16.10 -9.58
N ASP A 269 -10.08 -14.86 -9.91
CA ASP A 269 -10.11 -14.37 -11.29
C ASP A 269 -8.72 -14.43 -11.93
N VAL A 270 -7.70 -14.03 -11.17
CA VAL A 270 -6.31 -14.01 -11.62
C VAL A 270 -5.68 -15.42 -11.62
N ARG A 271 -6.01 -16.20 -10.62
CA ARG A 271 -5.48 -17.55 -10.37
C ARG A 271 -6.61 -18.51 -9.97
N PRO A 272 -7.33 -19.13 -10.91
CA PRO A 272 -8.51 -19.96 -10.62
C PRO A 272 -8.30 -21.08 -9.59
N ARG A 273 -7.06 -21.58 -9.46
CA ARG A 273 -6.68 -22.58 -8.45
C ARG A 273 -6.04 -21.97 -7.20
N PHE A 274 -6.36 -20.70 -6.91
CA PHE A 274 -5.89 -20.07 -5.68
C PHE A 274 -6.37 -20.85 -4.44
N ARG A 275 -5.43 -21.12 -3.52
CA ARG A 275 -5.70 -21.69 -2.20
C ARG A 275 -5.09 -20.81 -1.13
N GLN A 276 -5.78 -20.68 0.00
CA GLN A 276 -5.27 -19.98 1.16
C GLN A 276 -4.04 -20.70 1.74
N ARG A 277 -3.14 -19.92 2.32
CA ARG A 277 -1.94 -20.43 2.98
C ARG A 277 -2.21 -20.63 4.47
N LEU A 278 -1.59 -21.63 5.07
CA LEU A 278 -1.52 -21.77 6.53
C LEU A 278 -0.44 -20.80 7.05
N ASP A 279 -0.85 -19.92 7.94
CA ASP A 279 0.03 -18.95 8.63
C ASP A 279 -0.13 -19.18 10.14
N ILE A 280 0.71 -20.09 10.68
CA ILE A 280 0.64 -20.49 12.09
C ILE A 280 0.92 -19.30 13.00
N GLU A 281 1.93 -18.48 12.69
CA GLU A 281 2.28 -17.30 13.48
C GLU A 281 1.13 -16.27 13.49
N GLY A 282 0.52 -16.03 12.32
CA GLY A 282 -0.66 -15.16 12.20
C GLY A 282 -1.87 -15.69 12.95
N LEU A 283 -2.09 -17.01 12.97
CA LEU A 283 -3.16 -17.66 13.73
C LEU A 283 -2.94 -17.52 15.25
N ILE A 284 -1.73 -17.74 15.73
CA ILE A 284 -1.37 -17.58 17.16
C ILE A 284 -1.57 -16.11 17.54
N ARG A 285 -1.07 -15.17 16.76
CA ARG A 285 -1.22 -13.73 17.00
C ARG A 285 -2.69 -13.31 17.05
N SER A 286 -3.51 -13.77 16.11
CA SER A 286 -4.96 -13.53 16.10
C SER A 286 -5.67 -14.16 17.30
N TYR A 287 -5.22 -15.32 17.75
CA TYR A 287 -5.73 -15.98 18.96
C TYR A 287 -5.44 -15.17 20.23
N VAL A 288 -4.19 -14.78 20.42
CA VAL A 288 -3.77 -13.95 21.58
C VAL A 288 -4.51 -12.62 21.59
N ALA A 289 -4.56 -11.93 20.46
CA ALA A 289 -5.26 -10.65 20.34
C ALA A 289 -6.76 -10.75 20.65
N ARG A 290 -7.38 -11.89 20.32
CA ARG A 290 -8.81 -12.15 20.63
C ARG A 290 -9.04 -12.28 22.14
N HIS A 291 -8.18 -13.02 22.85
CA HIS A 291 -8.27 -13.18 24.29
C HIS A 291 -7.99 -11.87 25.05
N ALA A 292 -7.25 -10.96 24.42
CA ALA A 292 -7.03 -9.61 24.92
C ALA A 292 -8.09 -8.59 24.46
N ASN A 293 -9.19 -9.04 23.85
CA ASN A 293 -10.25 -8.21 23.24
C ASN A 293 -9.76 -7.19 22.20
N MET A 294 -8.62 -7.45 21.55
CA MET A 294 -7.98 -6.54 20.58
C MET A 294 -8.47 -6.71 19.14
N THR A 295 -9.49 -7.54 18.91
CA THR A 295 -10.01 -7.85 17.56
C THR A 295 -11.48 -7.49 17.40
N GLU A 296 -12.05 -6.72 18.33
CA GLU A 296 -13.41 -6.22 18.21
C GLU A 296 -13.48 -5.19 17.08
N LEU A 297 -14.35 -5.45 16.11
CA LEU A 297 -14.52 -4.55 14.96
C LEU A 297 -15.35 -3.33 15.37
N ASP A 298 -15.06 -2.20 14.75
CA ASP A 298 -15.90 -1.00 14.83
C ASP A 298 -17.29 -1.34 14.29
N PRO A 299 -18.39 -0.95 14.96
CA PRO A 299 -19.77 -1.23 14.53
C PRO A 299 -20.10 -0.71 13.12
N ARG A 300 -19.40 0.30 12.63
CA ARG A 300 -19.52 0.85 11.26
C ARG A 300 -18.94 -0.07 10.19
N THR A 301 -18.16 -1.10 10.58
CA THR A 301 -17.48 -2.00 9.63
C THR A 301 -18.49 -2.86 8.89
N PRO A 302 -18.58 -2.80 7.55
CA PRO A 302 -19.44 -3.67 6.76
C PRO A 302 -19.02 -5.14 6.88
N GLU A 303 -19.98 -6.05 6.74
CA GLU A 303 -19.70 -7.51 6.70
C GLU A 303 -18.80 -7.88 5.51
N SER A 304 -18.96 -7.19 4.39
CA SER A 304 -18.16 -7.37 3.18
C SER A 304 -18.12 -6.10 2.35
N TYR A 305 -17.15 -6.01 1.46
CA TYR A 305 -17.01 -4.95 0.47
C TYR A 305 -17.18 -5.53 -0.94
N SER A 306 -17.73 -4.71 -1.84
CA SER A 306 -17.78 -4.96 -3.28
C SER A 306 -16.93 -3.93 -4.05
N MET A 307 -16.66 -4.21 -5.32
CA MET A 307 -16.09 -3.20 -6.22
C MET A 307 -17.13 -2.11 -6.48
N THR A 308 -16.71 -0.87 -6.45
CA THR A 308 -17.53 0.25 -6.92
C THR A 308 -17.31 0.34 -8.43
N THR A 309 -18.08 -0.43 -9.20
CA THR A 309 -18.00 -0.38 -10.66
C THR A 309 -18.52 0.98 -11.13
N SER A 310 -17.72 1.68 -11.92
CA SER A 310 -18.21 2.80 -12.72
C SER A 310 -19.23 2.22 -13.72
N SER A 311 -20.47 2.72 -13.70
CA SER A 311 -21.49 2.42 -14.69
C SER A 311 -21.16 3.07 -16.06
N ALA A 312 -20.02 2.72 -16.64
CA ALA A 312 -19.78 2.90 -18.05
C ALA A 312 -20.42 1.69 -18.74
N GLN A 313 -21.60 1.88 -19.32
CA GLN A 313 -22.23 0.93 -20.21
C GLN A 313 -21.20 0.47 -21.24
N VAL A 314 -20.85 -0.81 -21.21
CA VAL A 314 -20.22 -1.48 -22.34
C VAL A 314 -21.22 -1.35 -23.49
N PRO A 315 -20.89 -0.72 -24.62
CA PRO A 315 -21.81 -0.69 -25.75
C PRO A 315 -22.06 -2.14 -26.18
N ASP A 316 -23.33 -2.48 -26.21
CA ASP A 316 -23.84 -3.76 -26.68
C ASP A 316 -23.35 -4.05 -28.09
N ARG A 317 -22.57 -5.09 -28.29
CA ARG A 317 -21.93 -5.45 -29.56
C ARG A 317 -22.88 -6.18 -30.52
N ASP A 318 -24.18 -6.23 -30.23
CA ASP A 318 -25.14 -7.03 -31.00
C ASP A 318 -26.11 -6.23 -31.90
N SER A 319 -25.84 -4.94 -32.21
CA SER A 319 -26.67 -4.18 -33.15
C SER A 319 -26.05 -3.94 -34.53
N ALA A 320 -25.18 -4.81 -35.02
CA ALA A 320 -24.63 -4.75 -36.37
C ALA A 320 -24.84 -6.06 -37.12
N LYS A 321 -26.10 -6.54 -37.18
CA LYS A 321 -26.58 -7.53 -38.16
C LYS A 321 -28.06 -7.28 -38.41
N SER A 322 -28.34 -6.39 -39.32
CA SER A 322 -29.52 -6.39 -40.18
C SER A 322 -29.25 -5.54 -41.41
#